data_2c2752750b1d6bb14e86ec84bdc8f7fc
#
_entry.id   2c2752750b1d6bb14e86ec84bdc8f7fc
#
_cell.length_a   1.000
_cell.length_b   1.000
_cell.length_c   1.000
_cell.angle_alpha   90.00
_cell.angle_beta   90.00
_cell.angle_gamma   90.00
#
_symmetry.space_group_name_H-M   'P 1'
#
loop_
_entity.id
_entity.type
_entity.pdbx_description
1 polymer ?
#
loop_
_entity_poly.entity_id
_entity_poly.type
_entity_poly.pdbx_seq_one_letter_code
_entity_poly.pdbx_strand_id
1 'polypeptide(L)'
;APAVCLLDTGVNRAHMLIEPSLSAADLLMINPDWGGDDHDGHGTGMAGLALFGDLTPRLEDAAEIDLSHRLESVKIVPPNGFPANQPESYGSITQSSVAISEINNSERDRFFCLAVTNENVSGSRATTWSAAIDQAAIGKMAGDENDAPRRLFVISAGNAPPEIDPAN
;
A
#
# COMPACT_ATOMS: atom_id res chain seq x y z
N ALA A 1 -0.08 -16.30 -9.34
CA ALA A 1 0.87 -15.89 -8.30
C ALA A 1 0.18 -14.91 -7.36
N PRO A 2 0.47 -14.96 -6.06
CA PRO A 2 -0.02 -13.97 -5.10
C PRO A 2 0.53 -12.58 -5.42
N ALA A 3 -0.09 -11.54 -4.84
CA ALA A 3 0.34 -10.17 -5.03
C ALA A 3 0.61 -9.44 -3.71
N VAL A 4 1.54 -8.51 -3.74
CA VAL A 4 1.65 -7.42 -2.76
C VAL A 4 0.90 -6.23 -3.32
N CYS A 5 -0.18 -5.84 -2.66
CA CYS A 5 -0.98 -4.67 -3.01
C CYS A 5 -0.51 -3.46 -2.20
N LEU A 6 0.10 -2.50 -2.87
CA LEU A 6 0.63 -1.28 -2.25
C LEU A 6 -0.46 -0.21 -2.18
N LEU A 7 -0.76 0.28 -0.99
CA LEU A 7 -1.63 1.42 -0.75
C LEU A 7 -0.75 2.64 -0.45
N ASP A 8 -0.43 3.44 -1.49
CA ASP A 8 0.64 4.43 -1.43
C ASP A 8 0.41 5.62 -2.39
N THR A 9 1.48 6.31 -2.77
CA THR A 9 1.50 7.47 -3.69
C THR A 9 1.35 7.11 -5.17
N GLY A 10 1.15 5.84 -5.51
CA GLY A 10 1.20 5.29 -6.87
C GLY A 10 2.53 4.61 -7.17
N VAL A 11 2.69 4.07 -8.36
CA VAL A 11 3.91 3.38 -8.79
C VAL A 11 4.26 3.74 -10.23
N ASN A 12 5.51 4.12 -10.49
CA ASN A 12 6.03 4.31 -11.83
C ASN A 12 6.27 2.97 -12.52
N ARG A 13 5.20 2.42 -13.09
CA ARG A 13 5.17 1.10 -13.69
C ARG A 13 6.23 0.93 -14.80
N ALA A 14 6.55 1.99 -15.55
CA ALA A 14 7.52 1.94 -16.64
C ALA A 14 8.97 1.73 -16.16
N HIS A 15 9.23 1.68 -14.86
CA HIS A 15 10.56 1.35 -14.34
C HIS A 15 10.92 -0.11 -14.68
N MET A 16 12.09 -0.33 -15.28
CA MET A 16 12.51 -1.63 -15.84
C MET A 16 12.47 -2.79 -14.85
N LEU A 17 12.69 -2.55 -13.57
CA LEU A 17 12.63 -3.57 -12.52
C LEU A 17 11.20 -3.86 -12.02
N ILE A 18 10.25 -2.98 -12.30
CA ILE A 18 8.86 -3.08 -11.82
C ILE A 18 7.93 -3.58 -12.93
N GLU A 19 8.14 -3.13 -14.15
CA GLU A 19 7.29 -3.41 -15.30
C GLU A 19 6.93 -4.90 -15.46
N PRO A 20 7.84 -5.88 -15.28
CA PRO A 20 7.50 -7.29 -15.43
C PRO A 20 6.53 -7.83 -14.37
N SER A 21 6.43 -7.16 -13.21
CA SER A 21 5.66 -7.62 -12.05
C SER A 21 4.37 -6.84 -11.80
N LEU A 22 4.20 -5.67 -12.42
CA LEU A 22 3.02 -4.81 -12.28
C LEU A 22 2.35 -4.62 -13.65
N SER A 23 1.19 -5.23 -13.85
CA SER A 23 0.43 -5.00 -15.08
C SER A 23 -0.25 -3.62 -15.07
N ALA A 24 -0.56 -3.09 -16.25
CA ALA A 24 -1.29 -1.82 -16.36
C ALA A 24 -2.71 -1.91 -15.74
N ALA A 25 -3.31 -3.10 -15.76
CA ALA A 25 -4.62 -3.34 -15.16
C ALA A 25 -4.57 -3.37 -13.62
N ASP A 26 -3.40 -3.59 -13.02
CA ASP A 26 -3.19 -3.63 -11.59
C ASP A 26 -2.68 -2.29 -11.01
N LEU A 27 -2.60 -1.25 -11.86
CA LEU A 27 -2.26 0.11 -11.48
C LEU A 27 -3.54 0.91 -11.22
N LEU A 28 -4.02 0.87 -9.99
CA LEU A 28 -5.31 1.38 -9.56
C LEU A 28 -5.17 2.70 -8.78
N MET A 29 -6.28 3.42 -8.64
CA MET A 29 -6.35 4.65 -7.86
C MET A 29 -7.76 4.83 -7.28
N ILE A 30 -7.88 5.49 -6.12
CA ILE A 30 -9.18 5.79 -5.51
C ILE A 30 -9.90 6.95 -6.21
N ASN A 31 -9.16 7.82 -6.89
CA ASN A 31 -9.70 8.91 -7.69
C ASN A 31 -9.13 8.81 -9.11
N PRO A 32 -9.97 8.58 -10.14
CA PRO A 32 -9.52 8.44 -11.53
C PRO A 32 -8.74 9.63 -12.09
N ASP A 33 -8.99 10.84 -11.56
CA ASP A 33 -8.33 12.06 -12.03
C ASP A 33 -6.85 12.13 -11.63
N TRP A 34 -6.39 11.28 -10.70
CA TRP A 34 -5.01 11.31 -10.22
C TRP A 34 -4.02 10.58 -11.13
N GLY A 35 -4.50 9.62 -11.93
CA GLY A 35 -3.64 8.65 -12.59
C GLY A 35 -2.95 7.71 -11.58
N GLY A 36 -2.37 6.62 -12.07
CA GLY A 36 -1.72 5.60 -11.22
C GLY A 36 -0.25 5.89 -10.95
N ASP A 37 0.38 6.76 -11.75
CA ASP A 37 1.81 7.03 -11.67
C ASP A 37 2.18 7.71 -10.34
N ASP A 38 3.34 7.34 -9.84
CA ASP A 38 3.95 7.94 -8.66
C ASP A 38 4.68 9.23 -9.03
N HIS A 39 4.36 10.33 -8.36
CA HIS A 39 5.03 11.63 -8.53
C HIS A 39 5.74 12.10 -7.27
N ASP A 40 5.74 11.29 -6.23
CA ASP A 40 6.49 11.48 -5.00
C ASP A 40 7.77 10.63 -4.97
N GLY A 41 7.70 9.43 -5.54
CA GLY A 41 8.78 8.43 -5.55
C GLY A 41 8.66 7.39 -4.43
N HIS A 42 7.81 7.65 -3.42
CA HIS A 42 7.69 6.77 -2.26
C HIS A 42 7.09 5.41 -2.63
N GLY A 43 5.94 5.38 -3.29
CA GLY A 43 5.28 4.13 -3.68
C GLY A 43 6.13 3.31 -4.67
N THR A 44 6.89 3.97 -5.56
CA THR A 44 7.84 3.29 -6.46
C THR A 44 8.99 2.67 -5.68
N GLY A 45 9.52 3.36 -4.68
CA GLY A 45 10.52 2.82 -3.76
C GLY A 45 10.00 1.61 -2.98
N MET A 46 8.78 1.71 -2.44
CA MET A 46 8.10 0.59 -1.77
C MET A 46 7.86 -0.61 -2.69
N ALA A 47 7.54 -0.37 -3.97
CA ALA A 47 7.42 -1.43 -4.97
C ALA A 47 8.75 -2.18 -5.17
N GLY A 48 9.85 -1.47 -5.25
CA GLY A 48 11.19 -2.06 -5.31
C GLY A 48 11.50 -2.93 -4.09
N LEU A 49 11.23 -2.42 -2.89
CA LEU A 49 11.42 -3.16 -1.64
C LEU A 49 10.52 -4.39 -1.57
N ALA A 50 9.27 -4.30 -1.98
CA ALA A 50 8.32 -5.40 -1.97
C ALA A 50 8.74 -6.53 -2.93
N LEU A 51 9.35 -6.21 -4.08
CA LEU A 51 9.79 -7.19 -5.06
C LEU A 51 11.13 -7.83 -4.69
N PHE A 52 12.09 -7.03 -4.24
CA PHE A 52 13.50 -7.44 -4.19
C PHE A 52 14.10 -7.40 -2.79
N GLY A 53 13.46 -6.73 -1.83
CA GLY A 53 14.06 -6.47 -0.53
C GLY A 53 15.31 -5.59 -0.67
N ASP A 54 16.39 -5.97 -0.01
CA ASP A 54 17.69 -5.30 -0.16
C ASP A 54 18.38 -5.75 -1.45
N LEU A 55 18.50 -4.82 -2.40
CA LEU A 55 19.20 -5.03 -3.67
C LEU A 55 20.72 -4.90 -3.56
N THR A 56 21.27 -4.39 -2.47
CA THR A 56 22.70 -4.14 -2.32
C THR A 56 23.57 -5.37 -2.63
N PRO A 57 23.23 -6.58 -2.11
CA PRO A 57 23.99 -7.79 -2.43
C PRO A 57 23.90 -8.24 -3.89
N ARG A 58 22.95 -7.68 -4.66
CA ARG A 58 22.68 -8.03 -6.05
C ARG A 58 23.27 -7.05 -7.06
N LEU A 59 23.84 -5.93 -6.60
CA LEU A 59 24.35 -4.88 -7.51
C LEU A 59 25.54 -5.37 -8.37
N GLU A 60 26.29 -6.36 -7.88
CA GLU A 60 27.44 -6.96 -8.58
C GLU A 60 27.10 -8.34 -9.17
N ASP A 61 25.87 -8.81 -9.01
CA ASP A 61 25.42 -10.13 -9.46
C ASP A 61 24.60 -9.98 -10.74
N ALA A 62 24.99 -10.68 -11.79
CA ALA A 62 24.26 -10.74 -13.06
C ALA A 62 23.25 -11.91 -13.11
N ALA A 63 23.02 -12.61 -11.98
CA ALA A 63 22.09 -13.71 -11.92
C ALA A 63 20.64 -13.23 -12.09
N GLU A 64 19.84 -14.04 -12.75
CA GLU A 64 18.41 -13.82 -12.89
C GLU A 64 17.70 -13.91 -11.53
N ILE A 65 16.73 -13.04 -11.30
CA ILE A 65 15.94 -13.03 -10.07
C ILE A 65 14.55 -13.58 -10.38
N ASP A 66 14.24 -14.74 -9.83
CA ASP A 66 12.90 -15.31 -9.90
C ASP A 66 11.99 -14.70 -8.83
N LEU A 67 10.90 -14.05 -9.26
CA LEU A 67 9.91 -13.48 -8.37
C LEU A 67 8.72 -14.43 -8.18
N SER A 68 8.43 -14.78 -6.93
CA SER A 68 7.31 -15.66 -6.57
C SER A 68 5.95 -14.96 -6.49
N HIS A 69 5.95 -13.63 -6.55
CA HIS A 69 4.76 -12.78 -6.39
C HIS A 69 4.78 -11.62 -7.39
N ARG A 70 3.64 -10.94 -7.47
CA ARG A 70 3.42 -9.76 -8.32
C ARG A 70 3.12 -8.55 -7.47
N LEU A 71 3.03 -7.39 -8.14
CA LEU A 71 2.54 -6.16 -7.54
C LEU A 71 1.12 -5.83 -8.01
N GLU A 72 0.37 -5.24 -7.12
CA GLU A 72 -0.78 -4.38 -7.36
C GLU A 72 -0.49 -3.04 -6.69
N SER A 73 -1.02 -1.96 -7.23
CA SER A 73 -0.89 -0.63 -6.64
C SER A 73 -2.24 0.05 -6.63
N VAL A 74 -2.63 0.58 -5.48
CA VAL A 74 -3.77 1.49 -5.35
C VAL A 74 -3.24 2.82 -4.83
N LYS A 75 -3.28 3.84 -5.67
CA LYS A 75 -2.90 5.18 -5.27
C LYS A 75 -3.94 5.77 -4.34
N ILE A 76 -3.54 6.03 -3.10
CA ILE A 76 -4.38 6.57 -2.03
C ILE A 76 -4.00 7.99 -1.63
N VAL A 77 -2.80 8.44 -1.99
CA VAL A 77 -2.30 9.78 -1.68
C VAL A 77 -2.51 10.70 -2.90
N PRO A 78 -3.22 11.82 -2.74
CA PRO A 78 -3.46 12.74 -3.85
C PRO A 78 -2.15 13.39 -4.32
N PRO A 79 -2.00 13.60 -5.64
CA PRO A 79 -0.88 14.33 -6.20
C PRO A 79 -0.94 15.83 -5.90
N ASN A 80 0.18 16.51 -6.15
CA ASN A 80 0.24 17.96 -6.07
C ASN A 80 -0.82 18.59 -6.96
N GLY A 81 -1.52 19.60 -6.44
CA GLY A 81 -2.63 20.27 -7.11
C GLY A 81 -4.01 19.72 -6.75
N PHE A 82 -4.09 18.60 -6.05
CA PHE A 82 -5.31 18.09 -5.46
C PHE A 82 -5.34 18.33 -3.95
N PRO A 83 -6.54 18.49 -3.34
CA PRO A 83 -6.65 18.65 -1.89
C PRO A 83 -6.17 17.38 -1.17
N ALA A 84 -5.49 17.58 -0.04
CA ALA A 84 -5.06 16.47 0.81
C ALA A 84 -6.26 15.71 1.38
N ASN A 85 -6.09 14.41 1.56
CA ASN A 85 -7.08 13.59 2.24
C ASN A 85 -7.31 14.09 3.67
N GLN A 86 -8.56 14.14 4.09
CA GLN A 86 -8.89 14.48 5.47
C GLN A 86 -8.75 13.24 6.38
N PRO A 87 -8.30 13.39 7.63
CA PRO A 87 -8.11 12.27 8.55
C PRO A 87 -9.37 11.39 8.74
N GLU A 88 -10.54 12.02 8.71
CA GLU A 88 -11.83 11.34 8.83
C GLU A 88 -12.10 10.37 7.67
N SER A 89 -11.44 10.58 6.52
CA SER A 89 -11.60 9.77 5.31
C SER A 89 -10.62 8.61 5.22
N TYR A 90 -9.59 8.54 6.05
CA TYR A 90 -8.53 7.53 5.89
C TYR A 90 -9.05 6.10 6.00
N GLY A 91 -10.00 5.84 6.89
CA GLY A 91 -10.63 4.54 7.02
C GLY A 91 -11.38 4.12 5.76
N SER A 92 -12.22 5.00 5.23
CA SER A 92 -12.99 4.74 4.01
C SER A 92 -12.09 4.61 2.78
N ILE A 93 -11.04 5.43 2.67
CA ILE A 93 -10.04 5.33 1.61
C ILE A 93 -9.36 3.95 1.63
N THR A 94 -8.94 3.48 2.80
CA THR A 94 -8.29 2.17 2.95
C THR A 94 -9.25 1.04 2.57
N GLN A 95 -10.49 1.04 3.06
CA GLN A 95 -11.48 0.02 2.73
C GLN A 95 -11.87 0.05 1.24
N SER A 96 -12.02 1.24 0.65
CA SER A 96 -12.26 1.38 -0.79
C SER A 96 -11.10 0.83 -1.63
N SER A 97 -9.87 1.02 -1.19
CA SER A 97 -8.68 0.49 -1.86
C SER A 97 -8.65 -1.04 -1.85
N VAL A 98 -9.02 -1.64 -0.73
CA VAL A 98 -9.20 -3.10 -0.62
C VAL A 98 -10.27 -3.57 -1.61
N ALA A 99 -11.45 -2.95 -1.59
CA ALA A 99 -12.56 -3.32 -2.46
C ALA A 99 -12.19 -3.18 -3.95
N ILE A 100 -11.56 -2.07 -4.35
CA ILE A 100 -11.15 -1.85 -5.74
C ILE A 100 -10.17 -2.94 -6.21
N SER A 101 -9.18 -3.30 -5.41
CA SER A 101 -8.21 -4.34 -5.77
C SER A 101 -8.85 -5.72 -5.88
N GLU A 102 -9.77 -6.06 -4.97
CA GLU A 102 -10.50 -7.33 -4.99
C GLU A 102 -11.49 -7.43 -6.14
N ILE A 103 -12.19 -6.35 -6.46
CA ILE A 103 -13.07 -6.29 -7.64
C ILE A 103 -12.26 -6.43 -8.94
N ASN A 104 -11.07 -5.81 -8.99
CA ASN A 104 -10.20 -5.90 -10.17
C ASN A 104 -9.72 -7.33 -10.44
N ASN A 105 -9.44 -8.11 -9.39
CA ASN A 105 -9.05 -9.51 -9.50
C ASN A 105 -9.43 -10.29 -8.23
N SER A 106 -10.64 -10.86 -8.22
CA SER A 106 -11.20 -11.56 -7.05
C SER A 106 -10.49 -12.88 -6.71
N GLU A 107 -9.84 -13.51 -7.69
CA GLU A 107 -9.21 -14.83 -7.53
C GLU A 107 -7.76 -14.76 -7.04
N ARG A 108 -7.26 -13.55 -6.77
CA ARG A 108 -5.86 -13.34 -6.41
C ARG A 108 -5.67 -13.26 -4.91
N ASP A 109 -4.84 -14.14 -4.38
CA ASP A 109 -4.32 -13.98 -3.01
C ASP A 109 -3.46 -12.72 -2.93
N ARG A 110 -3.65 -11.92 -1.88
CA ARG A 110 -2.90 -10.68 -1.72
C ARG A 110 -2.57 -10.36 -0.27
N PHE A 111 -1.48 -9.61 -0.12
CA PHE A 111 -1.09 -8.93 1.11
C PHE A 111 -1.19 -7.43 0.87
N PHE A 112 -1.84 -6.72 1.79
CA PHE A 112 -1.93 -5.27 1.70
C PHE A 112 -0.75 -4.63 2.44
N CYS A 113 -0.03 -3.74 1.77
CA CYS A 113 1.06 -2.96 2.34
C CYS A 113 0.62 -1.50 2.43
N LEU A 114 0.54 -0.97 3.64
CA LEU A 114 0.17 0.42 3.93
C LEU A 114 1.37 1.10 4.60
N ALA A 115 2.16 1.82 3.81
CA ALA A 115 3.36 2.51 4.26
C ALA A 115 3.15 4.02 4.43
N VAL A 116 1.90 4.47 4.41
CA VAL A 116 1.50 5.86 4.64
C VAL A 116 1.02 6.02 6.07
N THR A 117 1.50 7.03 6.78
CA THR A 117 1.16 7.31 8.17
C THR A 117 0.73 8.75 8.35
N ASN A 118 0.03 9.04 9.45
CA ASN A 118 -0.28 10.40 9.88
C ASN A 118 0.48 10.71 11.17
N GLU A 119 1.55 11.47 11.06
CA GLU A 119 2.41 11.84 12.17
C GLU A 119 1.79 12.90 13.11
N ASN A 120 0.67 13.50 12.72
CA ASN A 120 -0.04 14.50 13.49
C ASN A 120 -1.01 13.92 14.53
N VAL A 121 -1.13 12.60 14.60
CA VAL A 121 -2.03 11.91 15.52
C VAL A 121 -1.21 11.11 16.52
N SER A 122 -1.45 11.35 17.81
CA SER A 122 -0.84 10.55 18.88
C SER A 122 -1.23 9.07 18.74
N GLY A 123 -0.24 8.17 18.74
CA GLY A 123 -0.44 6.73 18.70
C GLY A 123 -1.03 6.11 19.98
N SER A 124 -1.37 6.92 20.98
CA SER A 124 -1.83 6.45 22.30
C SER A 124 -3.29 5.96 22.32
N ARG A 125 -4.07 6.17 21.26
CA ARG A 125 -5.48 5.78 21.18
C ARG A 125 -5.80 5.17 19.82
N ALA A 126 -6.69 4.18 19.82
CA ALA A 126 -7.30 3.67 18.61
C ALA A 126 -8.05 4.80 17.87
N THR A 127 -7.89 4.86 16.57
CA THR A 127 -8.54 5.82 15.68
C THR A 127 -9.62 5.15 14.86
N THR A 128 -10.48 5.92 14.22
CA THR A 128 -11.44 5.39 13.22
C THR A 128 -10.71 4.71 12.06
N TRP A 129 -9.51 5.15 11.72
CA TRP A 129 -8.68 4.51 10.71
C TRP A 129 -8.20 3.12 11.15
N SER A 130 -7.64 2.98 12.37
CA SER A 130 -7.26 1.66 12.88
C SER A 130 -8.43 0.70 12.98
N ALA A 131 -9.61 1.17 13.41
CA ALA A 131 -10.82 0.37 13.44
C ALA A 131 -11.27 -0.09 12.04
N ALA A 132 -11.15 0.77 11.03
CA ALA A 132 -11.47 0.43 9.65
C ALA A 132 -10.52 -0.63 9.07
N ILE A 133 -9.22 -0.56 9.42
CA ILE A 133 -8.22 -1.57 9.06
C ILE A 133 -8.54 -2.90 9.75
N ASP A 134 -8.86 -2.89 11.05
CA ASP A 134 -9.25 -4.10 11.79
C ASP A 134 -10.47 -4.77 11.16
N GLN A 135 -11.49 -4.00 10.80
CA GLN A 135 -12.67 -4.50 10.09
C GLN A 135 -12.31 -5.15 8.75
N ALA A 136 -11.46 -4.48 7.95
CA ALA A 136 -11.00 -5.03 6.68
C ALA A 136 -10.21 -6.32 6.88
N ALA A 137 -9.31 -6.36 7.87
CA ALA A 137 -8.47 -7.52 8.16
C ALA A 137 -9.28 -8.75 8.56
N ILE A 138 -10.35 -8.58 9.33
CA ILE A 138 -11.20 -9.71 9.78
C ILE A 138 -12.34 -10.06 8.82
N GLY A 139 -12.43 -9.42 7.63
CA GLY A 139 -13.50 -9.65 6.67
C GLY A 139 -14.86 -9.13 7.15
N LYS A 140 -14.91 -7.91 7.69
CA LYS A 140 -16.13 -7.26 8.22
C LYS A 140 -16.28 -5.81 7.78
N MET A 141 -15.64 -5.40 6.70
CA MET A 141 -15.91 -4.09 6.11
C MET A 141 -17.26 -4.08 5.38
N ALA A 142 -17.76 -2.90 5.06
CA ALA A 142 -19.01 -2.75 4.32
C ALA A 142 -18.90 -3.46 2.96
N GLY A 143 -19.87 -4.33 2.67
CA GLY A 143 -19.89 -5.14 1.45
C GLY A 143 -19.28 -6.54 1.59
N ASP A 144 -18.62 -6.85 2.69
CA ASP A 144 -18.17 -8.21 2.95
C ASP A 144 -19.36 -9.15 3.22
N GLU A 145 -19.30 -10.33 2.62
CA GLU A 145 -20.22 -11.42 2.94
C GLU A 145 -19.87 -12.06 4.29
N ASN A 146 -20.76 -12.92 4.81
CA ASN A 146 -20.57 -13.54 6.12
C ASN A 146 -19.28 -14.36 6.24
N ASP A 147 -18.83 -14.94 5.13
CA ASP A 147 -17.64 -15.79 5.03
C ASP A 147 -16.48 -15.11 4.26
N ALA A 148 -16.46 -13.78 4.22
CA ALA A 148 -15.38 -13.04 3.57
C ALA A 148 -14.01 -13.45 4.13
N PRO A 149 -12.99 -13.62 3.27
CA PRO A 149 -11.67 -14.05 3.70
C PRO A 149 -11.02 -13.00 4.60
N ARG A 150 -10.17 -13.45 5.51
CA ARG A 150 -9.31 -12.56 6.28
C ARG A 150 -8.20 -12.03 5.39
N ARG A 151 -7.83 -10.77 5.62
CA ARG A 151 -6.80 -10.06 4.87
C ARG A 151 -5.60 -9.77 5.75
N LEU A 152 -4.41 -9.97 5.22
CA LEU A 152 -3.17 -9.60 5.90
C LEU A 152 -2.77 -8.18 5.50
N PHE A 153 -2.58 -7.32 6.51
CA PHE A 153 -2.03 -5.98 6.36
C PHE A 153 -0.62 -5.92 6.97
N VAL A 154 0.29 -5.33 6.24
CA VAL A 154 1.62 -4.91 6.70
C VAL A 154 1.61 -3.40 6.75
N ILE A 155 1.77 -2.82 7.94
CA ILE A 155 1.59 -1.39 8.18
C ILE A 155 2.87 -0.83 8.77
N SER A 156 3.35 0.31 8.23
CA SER A 156 4.49 0.99 8.80
C SER A 156 4.13 1.62 10.16
N ALA A 157 5.10 1.62 11.08
CA ALA A 157 4.92 2.26 12.39
C ALA A 157 5.07 3.79 12.35
N GLY A 158 5.42 4.35 11.19
CA GLY A 158 5.69 5.78 11.00
C GLY A 158 7.16 6.14 11.15
N ASN A 159 7.45 7.43 10.95
CA ASN A 159 8.80 8.00 10.96
C ASN A 159 9.03 8.91 12.18
N ALA A 160 8.26 8.74 13.26
CA ALA A 160 8.46 9.53 14.46
C ALA A 160 9.89 9.35 14.97
N PRO A 161 10.62 10.44 15.26
CA PRO A 161 11.94 10.32 15.87
C PRO A 161 11.81 9.62 17.23
N PRO A 162 12.79 8.82 17.65
CA PRO A 162 12.76 8.23 18.97
C PRO A 162 12.67 9.35 20.01
N GLU A 163 11.74 9.23 20.95
CA GLU A 163 11.75 10.11 22.11
C GLU A 163 13.10 9.96 22.81
N ILE A 164 13.93 10.99 22.74
CA ILE A 164 15.16 11.04 23.52
C ILE A 164 14.71 11.34 24.94
N ASP A 165 14.74 10.35 25.81
CA ASP A 165 14.55 10.55 27.24
C ASP A 165 15.63 11.53 27.71
N PRO A 166 15.28 12.75 28.13
CA PRO A 166 16.27 13.75 28.58
C PRO A 166 17.02 13.34 29.86
N ALA A 167 16.74 12.17 30.42
CA ALA A 167 17.37 11.61 31.62
C ALA A 167 18.45 10.55 31.34
N ASN A 168 18.78 10.24 30.05
CA ASN A 168 19.88 9.38 29.67
C ASN A 168 20.98 10.14 28.97
#